data_09ba691b83801ea6c87847e271bddaed
#
_entry.id   09ba691b83801ea6c87847e271bddaed
#
_cell.length_a   1.000
_cell.length_b   1.000
_cell.length_c   1.000
_cell.angle_alpha   90.00
_cell.angle_beta   90.00
_cell.angle_gamma   90.00
#
_symmetry.space_group_name_H-M   'P 1'
#
loop_
_entity.id
_entity.type
_entity.pdbx_description
1 polymer ?
#
loop_
_entity_poly.entity_id
_entity_poly.type
_entity_poly.pdbx_seq_one_letter_code
_entity_poly.pdbx_strand_id
1 'polypeptide(L)'
;EISLGLVGSEMCIRDRIIDAFSDLLMGKIMDAGKSTKGKCRPWFIRMAIPAFVMIVLLFTVPKNAGSGIQAAYVLITNILITAVVYTAVAIPYGALMAMRTESSEERGKMGIFRAAFGYIAGMIIAILLIPITNMLGGTQSAWIKVAVIFGLISVLSLLLLYKVSKENVQIVEKSEDEDVQFAEGLKILFKNKYWVIML
;
A
#
# COMPACT_ATOMS: atom_id res chain seq x y z
N GLU A 1 25.85 4.45 21.25
CA GLU A 1 25.46 3.50 20.17
C GLU A 1 24.24 2.64 20.52
N ILE A 2 24.08 2.22 21.79
CA ILE A 2 22.93 1.42 22.26
C ILE A 2 21.62 2.23 22.19
N SER A 3 21.64 3.52 22.45
CA SER A 3 20.45 4.40 22.41
C SER A 3 19.87 4.58 21.00
N LEU A 4 20.70 4.61 19.96
CA LEU A 4 20.27 4.71 18.56
C LEU A 4 19.57 3.42 18.07
N GLY A 5 20.02 2.25 18.53
CA GLY A 5 19.39 0.98 18.24
C GLY A 5 17.98 0.83 18.89
N LEU A 6 17.83 1.32 20.13
CA LEU A 6 16.55 1.31 20.83
C LEU A 6 15.52 2.26 20.17
N VAL A 7 15.93 3.46 19.78
CA VAL A 7 15.08 4.42 19.07
C VAL A 7 14.63 3.87 17.72
N GLY A 8 15.50 3.19 17.00
CA GLY A 8 15.15 2.54 15.75
C GLY A 8 14.14 1.39 15.92
N SER A 9 14.28 0.59 16.97
CA SER A 9 13.36 -0.52 17.25
C SER A 9 11.98 -0.03 17.72
N GLU A 10 11.92 1.02 18.54
CA GLU A 10 10.66 1.63 18.97
C GLU A 10 9.89 2.26 17.80
N MET A 11 10.61 2.88 16.87
CA MET A 11 10.02 3.44 15.66
C MET A 11 9.41 2.33 14.77
N CYS A 12 10.12 1.21 14.59
CA CYS A 12 9.60 0.06 13.86
C CYS A 12 8.36 -0.58 14.49
N ILE A 13 8.31 -0.68 15.83
CA ILE A 13 7.13 -1.24 16.54
C ILE A 13 5.93 -0.31 16.39
N ARG A 14 6.14 0.99 16.50
CA ARG A 14 5.10 2.01 16.36
C ARG A 14 4.48 2.01 14.97
N ASP A 15 5.31 1.95 13.93
CA ASP A 15 4.86 1.88 12.54
C ASP A 15 4.07 0.61 12.28
N ARG A 16 4.49 -0.54 12.81
CA ARG A 16 3.76 -1.80 12.68
C ARG A 16 2.39 -1.80 13.35
N ILE A 17 2.25 -1.12 14.50
CA ILE A 17 0.95 -1.00 15.17
C ILE A 17 0.00 -0.12 14.34
N ILE A 18 0.50 0.97 13.77
CA ILE A 18 -0.29 1.85 12.90
C ILE A 18 -0.70 1.10 11.64
N ASP A 19 0.22 0.36 11.02
CA ASP A 19 -0.04 -0.46 9.84
C ASP A 19 -1.09 -1.54 10.14
N ALA A 20 -0.93 -2.29 11.23
CA ALA A 20 -1.89 -3.32 11.62
C ALA A 20 -3.30 -2.75 11.84
N PHE A 21 -3.40 -1.57 12.47
CA PHE A 21 -4.69 -0.91 12.69
C PHE A 21 -5.30 -0.41 11.36
N SER A 22 -4.49 0.19 10.49
CA SER A 22 -4.95 0.66 9.18
C SER A 22 -5.36 -0.48 8.27
N ASP A 23 -4.66 -1.61 8.33
CA ASP A 23 -4.98 -2.82 7.57
C ASP A 23 -6.32 -3.42 7.98
N LEU A 24 -6.57 -3.54 9.29
CA LEU A 24 -7.84 -4.01 9.83
C LEU A 24 -9.01 -3.07 9.47
N LEU A 25 -8.79 -1.76 9.58
CA LEU A 25 -9.77 -0.76 9.21
C LEU A 25 -10.11 -0.83 7.73
N MET A 26 -9.09 -0.94 6.88
CA MET A 26 -9.26 -1.04 5.43
C MET A 26 -9.97 -2.34 5.03
N GLY A 27 -9.63 -3.47 5.65
CA GLY A 27 -10.33 -4.74 5.45
C GLY A 27 -11.83 -4.59 5.72
N LYS A 28 -12.20 -3.99 6.85
CA LYS A 28 -13.61 -3.73 7.20
C LYS A 28 -14.31 -2.79 6.22
N ILE A 29 -13.65 -1.73 5.76
CA ILE A 29 -14.20 -0.79 4.78
C ILE A 29 -14.40 -1.49 3.43
N MET A 30 -13.50 -2.37 3.05
CA MET A 30 -13.59 -3.16 1.82
C MET A 30 -14.76 -4.15 1.87
N ASP A 31 -14.95 -4.84 3.00
CA ASP A 31 -16.03 -5.80 3.18
C ASP A 31 -17.42 -5.13 3.25
N ALA A 32 -17.50 -3.93 3.82
CA ALA A 32 -18.73 -3.13 3.83
C ALA A 32 -19.12 -2.59 2.45
N GLY A 33 -18.19 -2.59 1.48
CA GLY A 33 -18.39 -2.05 0.13
C GLY A 33 -19.13 -3.00 -0.79
N LYS A 34 -20.45 -2.91 -0.89
CA LYS A 34 -21.25 -3.63 -1.89
C LYS A 34 -21.01 -3.03 -3.28
N SER A 35 -20.30 -3.74 -4.14
CA SER A 35 -20.06 -3.32 -5.53
C SER A 35 -20.39 -4.45 -6.51
N THR A 36 -21.19 -4.13 -7.51
CA THR A 36 -21.54 -5.04 -8.63
C THR A 36 -20.36 -5.39 -9.54
N LYS A 37 -19.21 -4.69 -9.37
CA LYS A 37 -17.98 -4.86 -10.17
C LYS A 37 -16.88 -5.64 -9.44
N GLY A 38 -17.20 -6.31 -8.33
CA GLY A 38 -16.25 -7.00 -7.46
C GLY A 38 -15.88 -6.21 -6.19
N LYS A 39 -15.29 -6.88 -5.19
CA LYS A 39 -14.90 -6.27 -3.91
C LYS A 39 -13.60 -5.46 -4.02
N CYS A 40 -12.59 -5.97 -4.73
CA CYS A 40 -11.23 -5.40 -4.78
C CYS A 40 -11.05 -4.39 -5.92
N ARG A 41 -11.59 -4.67 -7.12
CA ARG A 41 -11.36 -3.88 -8.34
C ARG A 41 -11.69 -2.39 -8.23
N PRO A 42 -12.85 -1.96 -7.64
CA PRO A 42 -13.19 -0.53 -7.57
C PRO A 42 -12.18 0.30 -6.78
N TRP A 43 -11.45 -0.31 -5.85
CA TRP A 43 -10.45 0.36 -5.03
C TRP A 43 -9.26 0.86 -5.83
N PHE A 44 -8.84 0.13 -6.87
CA PHE A 44 -7.71 0.56 -7.71
C PHE A 44 -8.01 1.86 -8.45
N ILE A 45 -9.23 2.02 -8.98
CA ILE A 45 -9.63 3.28 -9.61
C ILE A 45 -9.78 4.41 -8.59
N ARG A 46 -10.43 4.12 -7.44
CA ARG A 46 -10.63 5.14 -6.41
C ARG A 46 -9.32 5.67 -5.86
N MET A 47 -8.32 4.82 -5.71
CA MET A 47 -7.01 5.18 -5.16
C MET A 47 -6.04 5.72 -6.20
N ALA A 48 -6.33 5.66 -7.50
CA ALA A 48 -5.44 6.14 -8.56
C ALA A 48 -5.15 7.66 -8.41
N ILE A 49 -6.19 8.47 -8.23
CA ILE A 49 -6.04 9.93 -8.07
C ILE A 49 -5.43 10.30 -6.71
N PRO A 50 -5.92 9.79 -5.56
CA PRO A 50 -5.29 10.03 -4.26
C PRO A 50 -3.81 9.63 -4.23
N ALA A 51 -3.44 8.50 -4.81
CA ALA A 51 -2.04 8.07 -4.89
C ALA A 51 -1.17 9.07 -5.66
N PHE A 52 -1.63 9.53 -6.82
CA PHE A 52 -0.93 10.56 -7.59
C PHE A 52 -0.73 11.85 -6.78
N VAL A 53 -1.81 12.36 -6.20
CA VAL A 53 -1.77 13.61 -5.42
C VAL A 53 -0.81 13.50 -4.25
N MET A 54 -0.86 12.38 -3.51
CA MET A 54 0.01 12.18 -2.34
C MET A 54 1.48 12.00 -2.73
N ILE A 55 1.78 11.33 -3.85
CA ILE A 55 3.16 11.24 -4.36
C ILE A 55 3.70 12.64 -4.68
N VAL A 56 2.93 13.49 -5.35
CA VAL A 56 3.36 14.86 -5.67
C VAL A 56 3.50 15.71 -4.41
N LEU A 57 2.57 15.63 -3.47
CA LEU A 57 2.63 16.34 -2.20
C LEU A 57 3.85 15.97 -1.38
N LEU A 58 4.25 14.70 -1.34
CA LEU A 58 5.43 14.23 -0.60
C LEU A 58 6.70 14.99 -1.01
N PHE A 59 6.84 15.36 -2.28
CA PHE A 59 7.99 16.11 -2.80
C PHE A 59 7.79 17.64 -2.85
N THR A 60 6.59 18.12 -2.52
CA THR A 60 6.26 19.55 -2.54
C THR A 60 6.42 20.17 -1.15
N VAL A 61 7.65 20.12 -0.61
CA VAL A 61 7.93 20.68 0.72
C VAL A 61 7.95 22.22 0.65
N PRO A 62 7.28 22.96 1.55
CA PRO A 62 7.25 24.43 1.52
C PRO A 62 8.62 25.01 1.91
N LYS A 63 9.28 25.71 0.98
CA LYS A 63 10.62 26.27 1.16
C LYS A 63 10.69 27.40 2.20
N ASN A 64 9.61 28.17 2.31
CA ASN A 64 9.57 29.37 3.16
C ASN A 64 9.16 29.10 4.61
N ALA A 65 8.92 27.83 4.96
CA ALA A 65 8.55 27.43 6.30
C ALA A 65 9.79 27.13 7.15
N GLY A 66 9.74 27.38 8.45
CA GLY A 66 10.79 27.00 9.38
C GLY A 66 11.06 25.49 9.38
N SER A 67 12.27 25.09 9.76
CA SER A 67 12.72 23.67 9.72
C SER A 67 11.76 22.71 10.44
N GLY A 68 11.16 23.13 11.56
CA GLY A 68 10.19 22.33 12.30
C GLY A 68 8.90 22.07 11.51
N ILE A 69 8.40 23.07 10.77
CA ILE A 69 7.20 22.94 9.93
C ILE A 69 7.50 22.03 8.73
N GLN A 70 8.68 22.14 8.14
CA GLN A 70 9.11 21.26 7.05
C GLN A 70 9.19 19.80 7.51
N ALA A 71 9.79 19.56 8.67
CA ALA A 71 9.88 18.23 9.25
C ALA A 71 8.48 17.64 9.56
N ALA A 72 7.59 18.43 10.16
CA ALA A 72 6.22 18.02 10.41
C ALA A 72 5.44 17.71 9.12
N TYR A 73 5.62 18.53 8.08
CA TYR A 73 5.01 18.30 6.77
C TYR A 73 5.45 16.98 6.15
N VAL A 74 6.76 16.70 6.13
CA VAL A 74 7.31 15.46 5.58
C VAL A 74 6.80 14.26 6.39
N LEU A 75 6.76 14.36 7.71
CA LEU A 75 6.27 13.29 8.58
C LEU A 75 4.78 13.00 8.33
N ILE A 76 3.93 14.03 8.29
CA ILE A 76 2.49 13.86 8.07
C ILE A 76 2.22 13.29 6.66
N THR A 77 2.86 13.82 5.63
CA THR A 77 2.67 13.33 4.26
C THR A 77 3.19 11.90 4.10
N ASN A 78 4.28 11.53 4.77
CA ASN A 78 4.80 10.16 4.77
C ASN A 78 3.82 9.19 5.45
N ILE A 79 3.29 9.53 6.62
CA ILE A 79 2.27 8.71 7.32
C ILE A 79 1.02 8.56 6.45
N LEU A 80 0.54 9.64 5.83
CA LEU A 80 -0.65 9.57 4.98
C LEU A 80 -0.45 8.69 3.74
N ILE A 81 0.71 8.76 3.10
CA ILE A 81 0.97 7.91 1.93
C ILE A 81 1.12 6.44 2.32
N THR A 82 1.78 6.14 3.42
CA THR A 82 2.01 4.76 3.88
C THR A 82 0.77 4.15 4.52
N ALA A 83 0.22 4.78 5.55
CA ALA A 83 -0.87 4.21 6.33
C ALA A 83 -2.25 4.32 5.65
N VAL A 84 -2.44 5.25 4.70
CA VAL A 84 -3.74 5.41 4.04
C VAL A 84 -3.68 4.94 2.59
N VAL A 85 -2.83 5.56 1.77
CA VAL A 85 -2.85 5.29 0.31
C VAL A 85 -2.28 3.92 -0.01
N TYR A 86 -1.12 3.59 0.56
CA TYR A 86 -0.48 2.30 0.33
C TYR A 86 -1.35 1.15 0.85
N THR A 87 -1.88 1.24 2.06
CA THR A 87 -2.79 0.24 2.65
C THR A 87 -4.06 0.07 1.82
N ALA A 88 -4.67 1.18 1.36
CA ALA A 88 -5.87 1.14 0.52
C ALA A 88 -5.65 0.51 -0.86
N VAL A 89 -4.41 0.36 -1.32
CA VAL A 89 -4.05 -0.38 -2.54
C VAL A 89 -3.56 -1.79 -2.21
N ALA A 90 -2.73 -1.95 -1.17
CA ALA A 90 -2.07 -3.21 -0.83
C ALA A 90 -3.07 -4.28 -0.35
N ILE A 91 -4.05 -3.90 0.48
CA ILE A 91 -5.06 -4.82 1.00
C ILE A 91 -5.96 -5.38 -0.11
N PRO A 92 -6.60 -4.58 -0.97
CA PRO A 92 -7.38 -5.11 -2.10
C PRO A 92 -6.53 -5.93 -3.07
N TYR A 93 -5.25 -5.57 -3.26
CA TYR A 93 -4.34 -6.32 -4.11
C TYR A 93 -3.99 -7.70 -3.52
N GLY A 94 -3.79 -7.78 -2.20
CA GLY A 94 -3.59 -9.04 -1.50
C GLY A 94 -4.84 -9.93 -1.54
N ALA A 95 -6.01 -9.35 -1.27
CA ALA A 95 -7.30 -10.04 -1.32
C ALA A 95 -7.63 -10.55 -2.73
N LEU A 96 -7.29 -9.78 -3.79
CA LEU A 96 -7.47 -10.17 -5.18
C LEU A 96 -6.78 -11.49 -5.51
N MET A 97 -5.58 -11.74 -4.98
CA MET A 97 -4.87 -13.00 -5.19
C MET A 97 -5.63 -14.19 -4.56
N ALA A 98 -6.21 -13.97 -3.38
CA ALA A 98 -7.01 -14.99 -2.70
C ALA A 98 -8.33 -15.28 -3.45
N MET A 99 -8.96 -14.25 -4.04
CA MET A 99 -10.21 -14.36 -4.78
C MET A 99 -10.05 -14.83 -6.23
N ARG A 100 -8.83 -15.02 -6.70
CA ARG A 100 -8.56 -15.45 -8.08
C ARG A 100 -8.52 -16.96 -8.24
N THR A 101 -8.04 -17.68 -7.24
CA THR A 101 -7.89 -19.15 -7.27
C THR A 101 -8.03 -19.76 -5.88
N GLU A 102 -8.58 -20.96 -5.82
CA GLU A 102 -8.61 -21.77 -4.60
C GLU A 102 -7.31 -22.57 -4.38
N SER A 103 -6.50 -22.74 -5.43
CA SER A 103 -5.25 -23.50 -5.37
C SER A 103 -4.19 -22.77 -4.55
N SER A 104 -3.72 -23.40 -3.47
CA SER A 104 -2.62 -22.90 -2.64
C SER A 104 -1.31 -22.78 -3.42
N GLU A 105 -1.06 -23.70 -4.36
CA GLU A 105 0.14 -23.69 -5.21
C GLU A 105 0.16 -22.49 -6.16
N GLU A 106 -0.98 -22.19 -6.80
CA GLU A 106 -1.10 -21.03 -7.70
C GLU A 106 -0.97 -19.71 -6.93
N ARG A 107 -1.56 -19.62 -5.73
CA ARG A 107 -1.39 -18.46 -4.83
C ARG A 107 0.09 -18.25 -4.47
N GLY A 108 0.81 -19.34 -4.17
CA GLY A 108 2.24 -19.31 -3.89
C GLY A 108 3.04 -18.77 -5.09
N LYS A 109 2.77 -19.26 -6.30
CA LYS A 109 3.40 -18.76 -7.52
C LYS A 109 3.12 -17.28 -7.75
N MET A 110 1.86 -16.84 -7.61
CA MET A 110 1.52 -15.41 -7.72
C MET A 110 2.24 -14.56 -6.68
N GLY A 111 2.39 -15.06 -5.44
CA GLY A 111 3.15 -14.37 -4.39
C GLY A 111 4.62 -14.20 -4.74
N ILE A 112 5.27 -15.23 -5.29
CA ILE A 112 6.67 -15.17 -5.74
C ILE A 112 6.84 -14.14 -6.86
N PHE A 113 5.98 -14.16 -7.87
CA PHE A 113 6.03 -13.18 -8.96
C PHE A 113 5.80 -11.75 -8.44
N ARG A 114 4.83 -11.56 -7.54
CA ARG A 114 4.59 -10.26 -6.89
C ARG A 114 5.85 -9.74 -6.21
N ALA A 115 6.51 -10.58 -5.40
CA ALA A 115 7.73 -10.21 -4.70
C ALA A 115 8.87 -9.89 -5.66
N ALA A 116 9.11 -10.76 -6.65
CA ALA A 116 10.17 -10.57 -7.64
C ALA A 116 10.01 -9.25 -8.41
N PHE A 117 8.83 -9.01 -8.98
CA PHE A 117 8.56 -7.75 -9.70
C PHE A 117 8.59 -6.53 -8.78
N GLY A 118 8.17 -6.66 -7.52
CA GLY A 118 8.27 -5.59 -6.52
C GLY A 118 9.73 -5.20 -6.25
N TYR A 119 10.61 -6.18 -6.05
CA TYR A 119 12.05 -5.93 -5.88
C TYR A 119 12.68 -5.34 -7.13
N ILE A 120 12.38 -5.86 -8.32
CA ILE A 120 12.88 -5.32 -9.59
C ILE A 120 12.46 -3.85 -9.75
N ALA A 121 11.18 -3.54 -9.54
CA ALA A 121 10.67 -2.16 -9.62
C ALA A 121 11.34 -1.25 -8.59
N GLY A 122 11.53 -1.71 -7.34
CA GLY A 122 12.24 -0.98 -6.30
C GLY A 122 13.69 -0.68 -6.69
N MET A 123 14.41 -1.65 -7.24
CA MET A 123 15.79 -1.46 -7.74
C MET A 123 15.84 -0.45 -8.89
N ILE A 124 14.94 -0.55 -9.86
CA ILE A 124 14.87 0.40 -10.98
C ILE A 124 14.66 1.82 -10.46
N ILE A 125 13.70 2.03 -9.54
CA ILE A 125 13.45 3.34 -8.96
C ILE A 125 14.67 3.84 -8.19
N ALA A 126 15.29 3.00 -7.36
CA ALA A 126 16.46 3.39 -6.57
C ALA A 126 17.65 3.81 -7.45
N ILE A 127 17.89 3.11 -8.56
CA ILE A 127 18.99 3.42 -9.49
C ILE A 127 18.68 4.68 -10.32
N LEU A 128 17.44 4.85 -10.77
CA LEU A 128 17.10 5.91 -11.71
C LEU A 128 16.72 7.24 -11.05
N LEU A 129 16.21 7.22 -9.82
CA LEU A 129 15.64 8.39 -9.15
C LEU A 129 16.66 9.53 -9.05
N ILE A 130 17.86 9.26 -8.51
CA ILE A 130 18.89 10.25 -8.28
C ILE A 130 19.49 10.78 -9.60
N PRO A 131 19.92 9.94 -10.56
CA PRO A 131 20.42 10.41 -11.84
C PRO A 131 19.41 11.28 -12.60
N ILE A 132 18.15 10.86 -12.68
CA ILE A 132 17.11 11.62 -13.39
C ILE A 132 16.90 12.98 -12.71
N THR A 133 16.88 13.04 -11.40
CA THR A 133 16.70 14.29 -10.66
C THR A 133 17.89 15.24 -10.89
N ASN A 134 19.11 14.72 -10.90
CA ASN A 134 20.32 15.51 -11.16
C ASN A 134 20.36 16.02 -12.60
N MET A 135 19.98 15.23 -13.59
CA MET A 135 19.85 15.66 -15.00
C MET A 135 18.83 16.79 -15.18
N LEU A 136 17.82 16.85 -14.32
CA LEU A 136 16.80 17.91 -14.32
C LEU A 136 17.22 19.15 -13.49
N GLY A 137 18.46 19.20 -13.01
CA GLY A 137 19.05 20.34 -12.32
C GLY A 137 19.09 20.22 -10.79
N GLY A 138 18.75 19.07 -10.19
CA GLY A 138 18.91 18.79 -8.74
C GLY A 138 18.08 19.66 -7.79
N THR A 139 17.23 20.53 -8.33
CA THR A 139 16.41 21.49 -7.57
C THR A 139 15.11 20.84 -7.08
N GLN A 140 14.42 21.49 -6.12
CA GLN A 140 13.11 21.00 -5.67
C GLN A 140 12.10 20.89 -6.84
N SER A 141 12.16 21.79 -7.82
CA SER A 141 11.31 21.69 -9.00
C SER A 141 11.62 20.45 -9.85
N ALA A 142 12.87 20.00 -9.87
CA ALA A 142 13.27 18.74 -10.50
C ALA A 142 12.65 17.55 -9.78
N TRP A 143 12.69 17.52 -8.45
CA TRP A 143 12.06 16.48 -7.64
C TRP A 143 10.54 16.40 -7.85
N ILE A 144 9.87 17.56 -7.93
CA ILE A 144 8.42 17.61 -8.21
C ILE A 144 8.12 17.06 -9.62
N LYS A 145 8.92 17.41 -10.64
CA LYS A 145 8.75 16.87 -12.00
C LYS A 145 8.90 15.36 -12.03
N VAL A 146 9.91 14.82 -11.34
CA VAL A 146 10.12 13.38 -11.22
C VAL A 146 8.95 12.72 -10.49
N ALA A 147 8.46 13.33 -9.40
CA ALA A 147 7.29 12.84 -8.66
C ALA A 147 6.03 12.79 -9.56
N VAL A 148 5.82 13.79 -10.40
CA VAL A 148 4.71 13.79 -11.38
C VAL A 148 4.84 12.64 -12.38
N ILE A 149 6.04 12.40 -12.92
CA ILE A 149 6.28 11.30 -13.85
C ILE A 149 5.98 9.94 -13.19
N PHE A 150 6.55 9.68 -12.01
CA PHE A 150 6.30 8.43 -11.27
C PHE A 150 4.84 8.32 -10.82
N GLY A 151 4.22 9.42 -10.44
CA GLY A 151 2.80 9.48 -10.11
C GLY A 151 1.90 9.10 -11.29
N LEU A 152 2.21 9.59 -12.49
CA LEU A 152 1.48 9.19 -13.71
C LEU A 152 1.67 7.72 -14.04
N ILE A 153 2.88 7.19 -13.89
CA ILE A 153 3.15 5.75 -14.05
C ILE A 153 2.34 4.93 -13.04
N SER A 154 2.23 5.40 -11.80
CA SER A 154 1.41 4.77 -10.77
C SER A 154 -0.07 4.74 -11.15
N VAL A 155 -0.63 5.85 -11.63
CA VAL A 155 -2.02 5.92 -12.11
C VAL A 155 -2.24 4.95 -13.26
N LEU A 156 -1.37 4.95 -14.27
CA LEU A 156 -1.48 4.03 -15.41
C LEU A 156 -1.41 2.56 -14.96
N SER A 157 -0.54 2.24 -14.01
CA SER A 157 -0.41 0.90 -13.46
C SER A 157 -1.67 0.46 -12.72
N LEU A 158 -2.28 1.34 -11.91
CA LEU A 158 -3.54 1.05 -11.20
C LEU A 158 -4.72 0.90 -12.16
N LEU A 159 -4.78 1.70 -13.21
CA LEU A 159 -5.81 1.57 -14.26
C LEU A 159 -5.63 0.27 -15.07
N LEU A 160 -4.38 -0.10 -15.37
CA LEU A 160 -4.07 -1.36 -16.02
C LEU A 160 -4.47 -2.54 -15.13
N LEU A 161 -4.10 -2.49 -13.84
CA LEU A 161 -4.47 -3.47 -12.85
C LEU A 161 -6.00 -3.65 -12.79
N TYR A 162 -6.77 -2.55 -12.77
CA TYR A 162 -8.22 -2.61 -12.81
C TYR A 162 -8.76 -3.33 -14.06
N LYS A 163 -8.17 -3.07 -15.24
CA LYS A 163 -8.62 -3.68 -16.50
C LYS A 163 -8.30 -5.18 -16.57
N VAL A 164 -7.10 -5.56 -16.14
CA VAL A 164 -6.59 -6.94 -16.26
C VAL A 164 -7.11 -7.84 -15.13
N SER A 165 -7.37 -7.27 -13.97
CA SER A 165 -7.84 -8.03 -12.81
C SER A 165 -9.26 -8.55 -13.02
N LYS A 166 -9.45 -9.87 -12.84
CA LYS A 166 -10.74 -10.53 -12.82
C LYS A 166 -10.86 -11.26 -11.49
N GLU A 167 -11.96 -11.06 -10.79
CA GLU A 167 -12.33 -11.80 -9.60
C GLU A 167 -13.14 -13.04 -10.02
N ASN A 168 -12.93 -14.16 -9.34
CA ASN A 168 -13.73 -15.36 -9.58
C ASN A 168 -15.05 -15.22 -8.81
N VAL A 169 -16.17 -15.14 -9.53
CA VAL A 169 -17.50 -14.90 -8.97
C VAL A 169 -17.88 -15.97 -7.93
N GLN A 170 -17.56 -17.24 -8.17
CA GLN A 170 -17.89 -18.33 -7.25
C GLN A 170 -17.16 -18.21 -5.91
N ILE A 171 -15.88 -17.77 -5.94
CA ILE A 171 -15.09 -17.56 -4.72
C ILE A 171 -15.62 -16.35 -3.94
N VAL A 172 -16.05 -15.30 -4.65
CA VAL A 172 -16.62 -14.08 -4.04
C VAL A 172 -17.96 -14.41 -3.36
N GLU A 173 -18.86 -15.12 -4.02
CA GLU A 173 -20.14 -15.57 -3.44
C GLU A 173 -19.92 -16.42 -2.19
N LYS A 174 -19.02 -17.41 -2.25
CA LYS A 174 -18.70 -18.26 -1.10
C LYS A 174 -18.16 -17.45 0.09
N SER A 175 -17.36 -16.40 -0.16
CA SER A 175 -16.84 -15.53 0.90
C SER A 175 -17.91 -14.59 1.50
N GLU A 176 -19.02 -14.36 0.81
CA GLU A 176 -20.16 -13.57 1.32
C GLU A 176 -21.09 -14.41 2.19
N ASP A 177 -21.23 -15.71 1.91
CA ASP A 177 -22.01 -16.64 2.71
C ASP A 177 -21.33 -16.97 4.07
N GLU A 178 -20.01 -16.82 4.17
CA GLU A 178 -19.23 -16.97 5.40
C GLU A 178 -19.04 -15.63 6.14
N ASP A 179 -20.09 -14.84 6.32
CA ASP A 179 -20.01 -13.52 6.96
C ASP A 179 -19.75 -13.66 8.48
N VAL A 180 -18.47 -13.87 8.83
CA VAL A 180 -18.00 -13.95 10.22
C VAL A 180 -17.97 -12.54 10.79
N GLN A 181 -18.69 -12.31 11.90
CA GLN A 181 -18.65 -11.02 12.58
C GLN A 181 -17.19 -10.62 12.89
N PHE A 182 -16.81 -9.38 12.62
CA PHE A 182 -15.44 -8.87 12.77
C PHE A 182 -14.79 -9.23 14.13
N ALA A 183 -15.57 -9.15 15.21
CA ALA A 183 -15.11 -9.52 16.56
C ALA A 183 -14.79 -11.02 16.69
N GLU A 184 -15.53 -11.87 16.00
CA GLU A 184 -15.33 -13.31 15.98
C GLU A 184 -14.13 -13.70 15.11
N GLY A 185 -13.96 -13.02 13.96
CA GLY A 185 -12.78 -13.16 13.12
C GLY A 185 -11.49 -12.78 13.84
N LEU A 186 -11.48 -11.68 14.59
CA LEU A 186 -10.35 -11.28 15.45
C LEU A 186 -10.05 -12.34 16.53
N LYS A 187 -11.07 -12.88 17.19
CA LYS A 187 -10.90 -13.92 18.21
C LYS A 187 -10.29 -15.21 17.63
N ILE A 188 -10.68 -15.57 16.40
CA ILE A 188 -10.11 -16.73 15.68
C ILE A 188 -8.64 -16.46 15.32
N LEU A 189 -8.29 -15.27 14.86
CA LEU A 189 -6.92 -14.88 14.54
C LEU A 189 -6.01 -14.94 15.77
N PHE A 190 -6.41 -14.36 16.89
CA PHE A 190 -5.64 -14.43 18.13
C PHE A 190 -5.56 -15.82 18.76
N LYS A 191 -6.49 -16.71 18.45
CA LYS A 191 -6.44 -18.12 18.86
C LYS A 191 -5.48 -18.95 18.00
N ASN A 192 -5.14 -18.47 16.81
CA ASN A 192 -4.22 -19.15 15.90
C ASN A 192 -2.76 -18.86 16.31
N LYS A 193 -2.11 -19.85 16.95
CA LYS A 193 -0.73 -19.72 17.42
C LYS A 193 0.29 -19.39 16.33
N TYR A 194 0.06 -19.84 15.10
CA TYR A 194 0.95 -19.55 13.97
C TYR A 194 0.87 -18.07 13.56
N TRP A 195 -0.31 -17.48 13.63
CA TRP A 195 -0.50 -16.06 13.36
C TRP A 195 0.18 -15.19 14.43
N VAL A 196 0.02 -15.57 15.71
CA VAL A 196 0.65 -14.86 16.85
C VAL A 196 2.19 -14.95 16.81
N ILE A 197 2.76 -16.04 16.29
CA ILE A 197 4.23 -16.19 16.16
C ILE A 197 4.78 -15.34 15.00
N MET A 198 3.97 -15.06 13.97
CA MET A 198 4.37 -14.25 12.82
C MET A 198 4.21 -12.74 13.04
N LEU A 199 3.50 -12.30 14.09
CA LEU A 199 3.36 -10.91 14.54
C LEU A 199 4.60 -10.46 15.32
#